data_2a31539cff8cabbe54572251957ca240
#
_entry.id   2a31539cff8cabbe54572251957ca240
#
_cell.length_a   1.000
_cell.length_b   1.000
_cell.length_c   1.000
_cell.angle_alpha   90.00
_cell.angle_beta   90.00
_cell.angle_gamma   90.00
#
_symmetry.space_group_name_H-M   'P 1'
#
loop_
_entity.id
_entity.type
_entity.pdbx_description
1 polymer ?
#
loop_
_entity_poly.entity_id
_entity_poly.type
_entity_poly.pdbx_seq_one_letter_code
_entity_poly.pdbx_strand_id
1 'polypeptide(L)'
;ISIGDWSSDVCSSDLHFFACASKDPNALSVFSSLVERLLKLEHHVELERAISSNQVFKAAAIRINGADLMSILQRLEQSDASFEDFRKAFDAVLVSHQWNSTISQYVTTLLVEEKIPQVAALMIESAMMLACLVSFDLQKSETLLSVYQLSACEVIRQHALIGLALSMPWSSIYAADMKEKLLDGQQVEQVKKDLQSLQKQIFLCQQTSSVSAYINKNIMPDLIKLSHNGYKMMKSNVLEDTSVEEIVDSEMEDRLMDKLDKTMEKMQVRRDAGLDVNYSTFSKMKNYAFFHRFSNWFVPFTIDHPDMSQLKKALGDKADFMISIAGSTMSEGDKYSLLFSLQDVLERMPQYKDMIFPKSVNPPKSEDFDFLQNDAVALRRNYLQDLYRFFQLAPMRNGLPNTFVNESNSWIDPAFLSSDVFTDFDDLDDVHLSVCRFLAKSKNYVELNHYLRNFSLDSDDGVVLKALCMMHVKKRYDIAVFLLKPIFDKNPGNVAVGKLLVKCYLQQDKYKEALDIFDALSDKLGDNPSQIGRAHV
;
A
#
# COMPACT_ATOMS: atom_id res chain seq x y z
N ILE A 1 22.88 -20.93 14.23
CA ILE A 1 23.70 -19.85 13.64
C ILE A 1 22.83 -19.32 12.54
N SER A 2 22.27 -18.14 12.76
CA SER A 2 21.47 -17.45 11.75
C SER A 2 22.41 -17.04 10.62
N ILE A 3 22.13 -17.47 9.41
CA ILE A 3 22.90 -17.09 8.21
C ILE A 3 22.80 -15.57 7.95
N GLY A 4 21.85 -14.88 8.57
CA GLY A 4 21.74 -13.40 8.57
C GLY A 4 22.96 -12.67 9.15
N ASP A 5 23.83 -13.33 9.91
CA ASP A 5 25.09 -12.74 10.39
C ASP A 5 26.25 -12.87 9.36
N TRP A 6 26.01 -13.56 8.25
CA TRP A 6 26.93 -13.61 7.11
C TRP A 6 26.73 -12.44 6.14
N SER A 7 25.78 -11.59 6.38
CA SER A 7 25.64 -10.29 5.73
C SER A 7 26.69 -9.30 6.26
N SER A 8 27.88 -9.73 6.54
CA SER A 8 28.96 -8.78 6.38
C SER A 8 29.09 -8.59 4.87
N ASP A 9 28.49 -7.52 4.36
CA ASP A 9 28.65 -7.02 3.00
C ASP A 9 30.09 -7.05 2.50
N VAL A 10 31.02 -7.07 3.44
CA VAL A 10 32.46 -7.23 3.26
C VAL A 10 32.81 -8.58 2.60
N CYS A 11 32.23 -9.72 2.98
CA CYS A 11 32.66 -11.00 2.40
C CYS A 11 32.14 -11.26 0.99
N SER A 12 30.90 -10.87 0.66
CA SER A 12 30.36 -11.06 -0.70
C SER A 12 30.91 -10.04 -1.67
N SER A 13 31.07 -8.77 -1.26
CA SER A 13 31.71 -7.72 -2.06
C SER A 13 33.19 -7.98 -2.27
N ASP A 14 33.90 -8.46 -1.25
CA ASP A 14 35.32 -8.80 -1.37
C ASP A 14 35.51 -10.00 -2.31
N LEU A 15 34.72 -11.06 -2.18
CA LEU A 15 34.77 -12.21 -3.09
C LEU A 15 34.42 -11.81 -4.53
N HIS A 16 33.43 -10.97 -4.72
CA HIS A 16 33.09 -10.42 -6.04
C HIS A 16 34.23 -9.57 -6.58
N PHE A 17 34.82 -8.67 -5.76
CA PHE A 17 35.96 -7.86 -6.14
C PHE A 17 37.16 -8.73 -6.53
N PHE A 18 37.48 -9.77 -5.73
CA PHE A 18 38.57 -10.70 -6.05
C PHE A 18 38.30 -11.49 -7.31
N ALA A 19 37.06 -11.91 -7.56
CA ALA A 19 36.66 -12.58 -8.80
C ALA A 19 36.82 -11.67 -10.02
N CYS A 20 36.41 -10.40 -9.92
CA CYS A 20 36.56 -9.39 -10.99
C CYS A 20 38.03 -9.00 -11.22
N ALA A 21 38.83 -8.92 -10.14
CA ALA A 21 40.27 -8.59 -10.21
C ALA A 21 41.16 -9.78 -10.59
N SER A 22 40.63 -10.99 -10.64
CA SER A 22 41.35 -12.20 -10.99
C SER A 22 41.82 -12.14 -12.45
N LYS A 23 43.02 -12.69 -12.68
CA LYS A 23 43.54 -12.91 -14.03
C LYS A 23 42.93 -14.16 -14.70
N ASP A 24 42.20 -14.98 -13.95
CA ASP A 24 41.50 -16.13 -14.46
C ASP A 24 40.20 -15.68 -15.18
N PRO A 25 40.06 -15.91 -16.50
CA PRO A 25 38.89 -15.52 -17.27
C PRO A 25 37.59 -16.22 -16.81
N ASN A 26 37.70 -17.31 -16.06
CA ASN A 26 36.56 -18.04 -15.52
C ASN A 26 36.19 -17.67 -14.09
N ALA A 27 36.98 -16.84 -13.40
CA ALA A 27 36.78 -16.55 -11.97
C ALA A 27 35.39 -15.98 -11.69
N LEU A 28 34.91 -15.04 -12.52
CA LEU A 28 33.59 -14.43 -12.36
C LEU A 28 32.46 -15.44 -12.59
N SER A 29 32.59 -16.29 -13.59
CA SER A 29 31.62 -17.35 -13.87
C SER A 29 31.55 -18.39 -12.75
N VAL A 30 32.70 -18.78 -12.20
CA VAL A 30 32.75 -19.68 -11.04
C VAL A 30 32.14 -19.05 -9.81
N PHE A 31 32.44 -17.76 -9.55
CA PHE A 31 31.85 -17.01 -8.45
C PHE A 31 30.33 -16.97 -8.57
N SER A 32 29.80 -16.57 -9.72
CA SER A 32 28.35 -16.49 -9.98
C SER A 32 27.67 -17.85 -9.79
N SER A 33 28.29 -18.94 -10.28
CA SER A 33 27.76 -20.30 -10.12
C SER A 33 27.74 -20.73 -8.64
N LEU A 34 28.77 -20.37 -7.86
CA LEU A 34 28.81 -20.67 -6.43
C LEU A 34 27.74 -19.89 -5.65
N VAL A 35 27.58 -18.60 -5.95
CA VAL A 35 26.54 -17.75 -5.33
C VAL A 35 25.16 -18.32 -5.65
N GLU A 36 24.88 -18.68 -6.91
CA GLU A 36 23.61 -19.29 -7.30
C GLU A 36 23.32 -20.59 -6.54
N ARG A 37 24.35 -21.45 -6.37
CA ARG A 37 24.20 -22.70 -5.60
C ARG A 37 23.95 -22.44 -4.10
N LEU A 38 24.61 -21.45 -3.53
CA LEU A 38 24.40 -21.06 -2.12
C LEU A 38 22.98 -20.51 -1.93
N LEU A 39 22.50 -19.66 -2.81
CA LEU A 39 21.15 -19.12 -2.75
C LEU A 39 20.07 -20.20 -2.92
N LYS A 40 20.30 -21.19 -3.80
CA LYS A 40 19.41 -22.35 -3.90
C LYS A 40 19.37 -23.16 -2.63
N LEU A 41 20.50 -23.34 -1.96
CA LEU A 41 20.58 -24.07 -0.69
C LEU A 41 19.89 -23.28 0.43
N GLU A 42 20.15 -21.98 0.53
CA GLU A 42 19.50 -21.08 1.48
C GLU A 42 17.99 -21.12 1.32
N HIS A 43 17.50 -20.94 0.09
CA HIS A 43 16.08 -21.03 -0.23
C HIS A 43 15.47 -22.35 0.22
N HIS A 44 16.13 -23.45 -0.09
CA HIS A 44 15.65 -24.78 0.33
C HIS A 44 15.54 -24.88 1.86
N VAL A 45 16.56 -24.44 2.58
CA VAL A 45 16.57 -24.48 4.07
C VAL A 45 15.47 -23.58 4.66
N GLU A 46 15.31 -22.37 4.17
CA GLU A 46 14.29 -21.44 4.69
C GLU A 46 12.87 -21.90 4.35
N LEU A 47 12.65 -22.46 3.17
CA LEU A 47 11.36 -23.04 2.79
C LEU A 47 11.02 -24.25 3.68
N GLU A 48 11.94 -25.18 3.89
CA GLU A 48 11.73 -26.34 4.77
C GLU A 48 11.50 -25.91 6.23
N ARG A 49 12.20 -24.87 6.68
CA ARG A 49 11.96 -24.25 7.98
C ARG A 49 10.56 -23.66 8.06
N ALA A 50 10.12 -22.94 7.04
CA ALA A 50 8.77 -22.38 6.98
C ALA A 50 7.70 -23.47 6.99
N ILE A 51 7.86 -24.53 6.18
CA ILE A 51 6.96 -25.68 6.15
C ILE A 51 6.90 -26.39 7.49
N SER A 52 8.02 -26.51 8.21
CA SER A 52 8.05 -27.19 9.50
C SER A 52 7.50 -26.36 10.65
N SER A 53 7.74 -25.05 10.67
CA SER A 53 7.45 -24.15 11.79
C SER A 53 6.16 -23.33 11.63
N ASN A 54 5.74 -23.03 10.39
CA ASN A 54 4.58 -22.21 10.11
C ASN A 54 3.38 -23.07 9.69
N GLN A 55 2.28 -22.98 10.41
CA GLN A 55 1.06 -23.75 10.15
C GLN A 55 0.48 -23.52 8.74
N VAL A 56 0.62 -22.31 8.18
CA VAL A 56 0.12 -21.99 6.85
C VAL A 56 0.88 -22.75 5.78
N PHE A 57 2.22 -22.66 5.82
CA PHE A 57 3.09 -23.38 4.87
C PHE A 57 2.95 -24.89 4.99
N LYS A 58 2.88 -25.40 6.22
CA LYS A 58 2.61 -26.81 6.49
C LYS A 58 1.27 -27.27 5.91
N ALA A 59 0.20 -26.49 6.12
CA ALA A 59 -1.12 -26.83 5.60
C ALA A 59 -1.17 -26.74 4.06
N ALA A 60 -0.48 -25.77 3.45
CA ALA A 60 -0.32 -25.66 2.01
C ALA A 60 0.41 -26.89 1.44
N ALA A 61 1.55 -27.26 1.99
CA ALA A 61 2.31 -28.45 1.58
C ALA A 61 1.48 -29.74 1.68
N ILE A 62 0.70 -29.92 2.76
CA ILE A 62 -0.19 -31.07 2.93
C ILE A 62 -1.30 -31.09 1.85
N ARG A 63 -1.90 -29.92 1.52
CA ARG A 63 -2.96 -29.85 0.49
C ARG A 63 -2.44 -30.18 -0.90
N ILE A 64 -1.21 -29.79 -1.21
CA ILE A 64 -0.60 -30.12 -2.51
C ILE A 64 -0.22 -31.59 -2.57
N ASN A 65 0.13 -32.21 -1.44
CA ASN A 65 0.46 -33.64 -1.32
C ASN A 65 1.44 -34.14 -2.38
N GLY A 66 2.50 -33.37 -2.65
CA GLY A 66 3.53 -33.70 -3.63
C GLY A 66 3.10 -33.62 -5.10
N ALA A 67 1.94 -33.03 -5.40
CA ALA A 67 1.54 -32.79 -6.77
C ALA A 67 2.50 -31.82 -7.47
N ASP A 68 2.78 -32.09 -8.74
CA ASP A 68 3.66 -31.27 -9.55
C ASP A 68 3.06 -29.89 -9.84
N LEU A 69 3.85 -28.83 -9.64
CA LEU A 69 3.44 -27.45 -9.85
C LEU A 69 2.89 -27.21 -11.27
N MET A 70 3.58 -27.74 -12.29
CA MET A 70 3.16 -27.55 -13.68
C MET A 70 1.79 -28.16 -13.95
N SER A 71 1.54 -29.36 -13.42
CA SER A 71 0.24 -30.03 -13.55
C SER A 71 -0.90 -29.24 -12.87
N ILE A 72 -0.62 -28.62 -11.72
CA ILE A 72 -1.59 -27.76 -11.01
C ILE A 72 -1.89 -26.51 -11.83
N LEU A 73 -0.85 -25.86 -12.38
CA LEU A 73 -1.02 -24.65 -13.19
C LEU A 73 -1.78 -24.94 -14.49
N GLN A 74 -1.48 -26.06 -15.16
CA GLN A 74 -2.20 -26.50 -16.37
C GLN A 74 -3.69 -26.77 -16.12
N ARG A 75 -4.06 -27.19 -14.91
CA ARG A 75 -5.45 -27.36 -14.52
C ARG A 75 -6.24 -26.05 -14.57
N LEU A 76 -5.59 -24.90 -14.33
CA LEU A 76 -6.25 -23.59 -14.37
C LEU A 76 -6.66 -23.14 -15.78
N GLU A 77 -6.03 -23.67 -16.84
CA GLU A 77 -6.37 -23.38 -18.23
C GLU A 77 -7.67 -24.07 -18.68
N GLN A 78 -8.17 -25.03 -17.88
CA GLN A 78 -9.41 -25.73 -18.21
C GLN A 78 -10.63 -24.85 -17.91
N SER A 79 -11.63 -24.88 -18.76
CA SER A 79 -12.86 -24.09 -18.64
C SER A 79 -13.70 -24.40 -17.40
N ASP A 80 -13.48 -25.56 -16.77
CA ASP A 80 -14.14 -26.02 -15.56
C ASP A 80 -13.29 -25.85 -14.29
N ALA A 81 -12.22 -25.04 -14.35
CA ALA A 81 -11.37 -24.74 -13.20
C ALA A 81 -12.18 -24.08 -12.07
N SER A 82 -12.04 -24.62 -10.87
CA SER A 82 -12.81 -24.23 -9.70
C SER A 82 -11.99 -23.34 -8.74
N PHE A 83 -12.68 -22.73 -7.77
CA PHE A 83 -11.99 -21.99 -6.68
C PHE A 83 -11.04 -22.89 -5.85
N GLU A 84 -11.32 -24.18 -5.75
CA GLU A 84 -10.40 -25.11 -5.10
C GLU A 84 -9.12 -25.31 -5.93
N ASP A 85 -9.23 -25.29 -7.27
CA ASP A 85 -8.06 -25.34 -8.15
C ASP A 85 -7.23 -24.04 -8.03
N PHE A 86 -7.87 -22.85 -7.95
CA PHE A 86 -7.19 -21.57 -7.70
C PHE A 86 -6.42 -21.58 -6.38
N ARG A 87 -7.05 -22.11 -5.33
CA ARG A 87 -6.43 -22.24 -4.01
C ARG A 87 -5.28 -23.23 -4.00
N LYS A 88 -5.41 -24.36 -4.70
CA LYS A 88 -4.29 -25.31 -4.87
C LYS A 88 -3.12 -24.68 -5.62
N ALA A 89 -3.39 -23.89 -6.65
CA ALA A 89 -2.35 -23.18 -7.37
C ALA A 89 -1.66 -22.13 -6.50
N PHE A 90 -2.42 -21.36 -5.72
CA PHE A 90 -1.86 -20.43 -4.72
C PHE A 90 -0.94 -21.16 -3.73
N ASP A 91 -1.42 -22.27 -3.15
CA ASP A 91 -0.65 -23.07 -2.19
C ASP A 91 0.60 -23.67 -2.85
N ALA A 92 0.51 -24.16 -4.10
CA ALA A 92 1.61 -24.74 -4.84
C ALA A 92 2.71 -23.71 -5.13
N VAL A 93 2.35 -22.51 -5.54
CA VAL A 93 3.29 -21.41 -5.77
C VAL A 93 3.93 -20.97 -4.45
N LEU A 94 3.14 -20.85 -3.38
CA LEU A 94 3.60 -20.42 -2.05
C LEU A 94 4.70 -21.33 -1.49
N VAL A 95 4.58 -22.65 -1.66
CA VAL A 95 5.54 -23.63 -1.14
C VAL A 95 6.45 -24.22 -2.22
N SER A 96 6.47 -23.63 -3.43
CA SER A 96 7.33 -24.09 -4.51
C SER A 96 8.80 -23.79 -4.20
N HIS A 97 9.68 -24.72 -4.55
CA HIS A 97 11.12 -24.46 -4.58
C HIS A 97 11.47 -23.35 -5.58
N GLN A 98 12.75 -23.00 -5.66
CA GLN A 98 13.20 -22.03 -6.65
C GLN A 98 12.79 -22.44 -8.06
N TRP A 99 12.24 -21.48 -8.78
CA TRP A 99 11.82 -21.70 -10.15
C TRP A 99 13.03 -21.74 -11.10
N ASN A 100 12.84 -22.42 -12.20
CA ASN A 100 13.72 -22.32 -13.35
C ASN A 100 13.07 -21.44 -14.43
N SER A 101 13.83 -21.11 -15.47
CA SER A 101 13.34 -20.28 -16.57
C SER A 101 12.11 -20.85 -17.29
N THR A 102 11.96 -22.18 -17.33
CA THR A 102 10.80 -22.83 -17.96
C THR A 102 9.51 -22.55 -17.19
N ILE A 103 9.54 -22.69 -15.86
CA ILE A 103 8.38 -22.39 -14.99
C ILE A 103 8.06 -20.88 -15.08
N SER A 104 9.09 -20.03 -14.98
CA SER A 104 8.95 -18.58 -15.06
C SER A 104 8.29 -18.15 -16.37
N GLN A 105 8.77 -18.61 -17.51
CA GLN A 105 8.20 -18.32 -18.83
C GLN A 105 6.77 -18.82 -18.98
N TYR A 106 6.48 -20.02 -18.48
CA TYR A 106 5.14 -20.58 -18.54
C TYR A 106 4.15 -19.73 -17.71
N VAL A 107 4.49 -19.39 -16.48
CA VAL A 107 3.63 -18.54 -15.63
C VAL A 107 3.49 -17.15 -16.22
N THR A 108 4.56 -16.55 -16.74
CA THR A 108 4.49 -15.26 -17.46
C THR A 108 3.47 -15.35 -18.61
N THR A 109 3.53 -16.40 -19.40
CA THR A 109 2.58 -16.61 -20.51
C THR A 109 1.13 -16.76 -20.03
N LEU A 110 0.90 -17.51 -18.94
CA LEU A 110 -0.44 -17.66 -18.36
C LEU A 110 -1.05 -16.32 -17.95
N LEU A 111 -0.23 -15.44 -17.32
CA LEU A 111 -0.68 -14.17 -16.78
C LEU A 111 -0.81 -13.07 -17.84
N VAL A 112 0.17 -12.98 -18.76
CA VAL A 112 0.20 -11.94 -19.79
C VAL A 112 -0.83 -12.20 -20.89
N GLU A 113 -1.01 -13.45 -21.31
CA GLU A 113 -1.97 -13.84 -22.35
C GLU A 113 -3.38 -14.12 -21.78
N GLU A 114 -3.59 -13.87 -20.50
CA GLU A 114 -4.88 -14.07 -19.80
C GLU A 114 -5.48 -15.48 -20.02
N LYS A 115 -4.62 -16.51 -20.04
CA LYS A 115 -5.03 -17.91 -20.25
C LYS A 115 -5.79 -18.53 -19.09
N ILE A 116 -5.77 -17.86 -17.93
CA ILE A 116 -6.43 -18.30 -16.70
C ILE A 116 -7.36 -17.20 -16.21
N PRO A 117 -8.37 -17.54 -15.37
CA PRO A 117 -9.25 -16.55 -14.78
C PRO A 117 -8.46 -15.49 -13.98
N GLN A 118 -8.85 -14.21 -14.11
CA GLN A 118 -8.18 -13.09 -13.43
C GLN A 118 -8.05 -13.31 -11.92
N VAL A 119 -9.06 -13.91 -11.29
CA VAL A 119 -9.00 -14.27 -9.85
C VAL A 119 -7.82 -15.18 -9.56
N ALA A 120 -7.59 -16.21 -10.37
CA ALA A 120 -6.46 -17.12 -10.22
C ALA A 120 -5.13 -16.41 -10.49
N ALA A 121 -5.07 -15.53 -11.48
CA ALA A 121 -3.89 -14.74 -11.83
C ALA A 121 -3.42 -13.89 -10.64
N LEU A 122 -4.31 -13.10 -10.04
CA LEU A 122 -4.01 -12.22 -8.91
C LEU A 122 -3.64 -13.01 -7.64
N MET A 123 -4.23 -14.19 -7.44
CA MET A 123 -3.84 -15.10 -6.36
C MET A 123 -2.42 -15.65 -6.57
N ILE A 124 -2.05 -16.03 -7.81
CA ILE A 124 -0.70 -16.51 -8.13
C ILE A 124 0.34 -15.39 -7.91
N GLU A 125 0.07 -14.16 -8.35
CA GLU A 125 0.95 -13.00 -8.10
C GLU A 125 1.17 -12.76 -6.60
N SER A 126 0.09 -12.82 -5.82
CA SER A 126 0.18 -12.69 -4.36
C SER A 126 0.98 -13.84 -3.74
N ALA A 127 0.82 -15.07 -4.24
CA ALA A 127 1.59 -16.22 -3.76
C ALA A 127 3.09 -16.10 -4.10
N MET A 128 3.44 -15.60 -5.30
CA MET A 128 4.83 -15.31 -5.68
C MET A 128 5.47 -14.29 -4.75
N MET A 129 4.77 -13.17 -4.49
CA MET A 129 5.22 -12.15 -3.53
C MET A 129 5.47 -12.77 -2.15
N LEU A 130 4.49 -13.51 -1.60
CA LEU A 130 4.59 -14.11 -0.27
C LEU A 130 5.69 -15.16 -0.17
N ALA A 131 5.90 -15.97 -1.21
CA ALA A 131 6.99 -16.93 -1.29
C ALA A 131 8.36 -16.22 -1.26
N CYS A 132 8.50 -15.12 -2.03
CA CYS A 132 9.72 -14.32 -2.03
C CYS A 132 9.98 -13.59 -0.70
N LEU A 133 8.94 -13.28 0.09
CA LEU A 133 9.10 -12.72 1.44
C LEU A 133 9.69 -13.72 2.44
N VAL A 134 9.48 -15.01 2.22
CA VAL A 134 10.05 -16.08 3.06
C VAL A 134 11.46 -16.43 2.62
N SER A 135 11.64 -16.59 1.33
CA SER A 135 12.92 -16.86 0.72
C SER A 135 12.96 -16.33 -0.71
N PHE A 136 13.90 -15.44 -0.96
CA PHE A 136 14.02 -14.76 -2.23
C PHE A 136 14.22 -15.72 -3.40
N ASP A 137 13.46 -15.53 -4.46
CA ASP A 137 13.54 -16.27 -5.72
C ASP A 137 13.60 -15.31 -6.90
N LEU A 138 14.76 -15.23 -7.55
CA LEU A 138 15.00 -14.33 -8.67
C LEU A 138 14.02 -14.57 -9.82
N GLN A 139 13.73 -15.85 -10.14
CA GLN A 139 12.83 -16.18 -11.26
C GLN A 139 11.37 -15.76 -10.98
N LYS A 140 10.90 -15.86 -9.73
CA LYS A 140 9.59 -15.31 -9.36
C LYS A 140 9.56 -13.79 -9.49
N SER A 141 10.63 -13.11 -9.07
CA SER A 141 10.75 -11.65 -9.20
C SER A 141 10.85 -11.20 -10.67
N GLU A 142 11.58 -11.91 -11.51
CA GLU A 142 11.63 -11.68 -12.97
C GLU A 142 10.29 -11.95 -13.64
N THR A 143 9.53 -12.94 -13.16
CA THR A 143 8.16 -13.19 -13.61
C THR A 143 7.26 -11.99 -13.29
N LEU A 144 7.29 -11.47 -12.05
CA LEU A 144 6.51 -10.29 -11.66
C LEU A 144 6.89 -9.05 -12.51
N LEU A 145 8.19 -8.84 -12.75
CA LEU A 145 8.66 -7.77 -13.63
C LEU A 145 8.12 -7.92 -15.06
N SER A 146 8.25 -9.11 -15.63
CA SER A 146 7.77 -9.38 -17.00
C SER A 146 6.26 -9.19 -17.13
N VAL A 147 5.49 -9.62 -16.12
CA VAL A 147 4.04 -9.43 -16.09
C VAL A 147 3.69 -7.95 -16.00
N TYR A 148 4.37 -7.16 -15.15
CA TYR A 148 4.19 -5.72 -15.08
C TYR A 148 4.45 -5.03 -16.43
N GLN A 149 5.48 -5.44 -17.15
CA GLN A 149 5.87 -4.81 -18.42
C GLN A 149 4.99 -5.23 -19.59
N LEU A 150 4.52 -6.47 -19.63
CA LEU A 150 3.93 -7.08 -20.82
C LEU A 150 2.40 -7.26 -20.76
N SER A 151 1.79 -7.34 -19.57
CA SER A 151 0.34 -7.55 -19.47
C SER A 151 -0.43 -6.33 -19.98
N ALA A 152 -1.50 -6.59 -20.75
CA ALA A 152 -2.47 -5.56 -21.16
C ALA A 152 -3.48 -5.23 -20.05
N CYS A 153 -3.69 -6.14 -19.10
CA CYS A 153 -4.62 -5.97 -17.99
C CYS A 153 -4.01 -5.11 -16.88
N GLU A 154 -4.55 -3.91 -16.66
CA GLU A 154 -4.01 -2.95 -15.69
C GLU A 154 -4.03 -3.50 -14.25
N VAL A 155 -5.04 -4.28 -13.88
CA VAL A 155 -5.13 -4.90 -12.55
C VAL A 155 -3.95 -5.85 -12.30
N ILE A 156 -3.69 -6.76 -13.25
CA ILE A 156 -2.56 -7.71 -13.22
C ILE A 156 -1.23 -6.94 -13.17
N ARG A 157 -1.06 -5.93 -14.04
CA ARG A 157 0.15 -5.09 -14.04
C ARG A 157 0.44 -4.47 -12.68
N GLN A 158 -0.56 -3.85 -12.07
CA GLN A 158 -0.36 -3.14 -10.80
C GLN A 158 -0.13 -4.09 -9.62
N HIS A 159 -0.77 -5.27 -9.60
CA HIS A 159 -0.48 -6.31 -8.62
C HIS A 159 0.96 -6.83 -8.75
N ALA A 160 1.41 -7.11 -9.99
CA ALA A 160 2.77 -7.55 -10.25
C ALA A 160 3.82 -6.52 -9.80
N LEU A 161 3.61 -5.22 -10.09
CA LEU A 161 4.50 -4.14 -9.64
C LEU A 161 4.59 -4.08 -8.11
N ILE A 162 3.45 -4.16 -7.42
CA ILE A 162 3.40 -4.15 -5.95
C ILE A 162 4.11 -5.38 -5.40
N GLY A 163 3.84 -6.56 -5.96
CA GLY A 163 4.49 -7.80 -5.59
C GLY A 163 6.01 -7.70 -5.70
N LEU A 164 6.50 -7.21 -6.84
CA LEU A 164 7.93 -6.98 -7.08
C LEU A 164 8.52 -5.99 -6.06
N ALA A 165 7.92 -4.82 -5.91
CA ALA A 165 8.45 -3.76 -5.05
C ALA A 165 8.56 -4.16 -3.58
N LEU A 166 7.58 -4.93 -3.07
CA LEU A 166 7.50 -5.35 -1.68
C LEU A 166 8.30 -6.63 -1.36
N SER A 167 8.66 -7.43 -2.36
CA SER A 167 9.33 -8.72 -2.14
C SER A 167 10.74 -8.82 -2.71
N MET A 168 11.17 -7.85 -3.50
CA MET A 168 12.53 -7.78 -4.04
C MET A 168 13.50 -7.22 -2.97
N PRO A 169 14.63 -7.89 -2.68
CA PRO A 169 15.69 -7.33 -1.84
C PRO A 169 16.52 -6.31 -2.65
N TRP A 170 16.11 -5.04 -2.59
CA TRP A 170 16.71 -3.96 -3.37
C TRP A 170 18.16 -3.58 -2.96
N SER A 171 18.69 -4.20 -1.91
CA SER A 171 20.10 -4.14 -1.52
C SER A 171 20.92 -5.35 -1.98
N SER A 172 20.31 -6.30 -2.69
CA SER A 172 20.98 -7.52 -3.16
C SER A 172 21.83 -7.27 -4.42
N ILE A 173 22.68 -8.24 -4.73
CA ILE A 173 23.50 -8.25 -5.96
C ILE A 173 22.66 -8.24 -7.26
N TYR A 174 21.40 -8.65 -7.19
CA TYR A 174 20.47 -8.66 -8.33
C TYR A 174 19.72 -7.34 -8.52
N ALA A 175 19.82 -6.42 -7.54
CA ALA A 175 19.02 -5.21 -7.55
C ALA A 175 19.35 -4.28 -8.70
N ALA A 176 20.62 -4.17 -9.10
CA ALA A 176 21.06 -3.31 -10.20
C ALA A 176 20.50 -3.80 -11.56
N ASP A 177 20.62 -5.10 -11.84
CA ASP A 177 20.08 -5.71 -13.06
C ASP A 177 18.54 -5.61 -13.09
N MET A 178 17.89 -5.87 -11.96
CA MET A 178 16.43 -5.77 -11.87
C MET A 178 15.94 -4.33 -12.09
N LYS A 179 16.65 -3.33 -11.52
CA LYS A 179 16.34 -1.91 -11.76
C LYS A 179 16.55 -1.54 -13.23
N GLU A 180 17.67 -1.96 -13.82
CA GLU A 180 17.95 -1.70 -15.25
C GLU A 180 16.83 -2.23 -16.11
N LYS A 181 16.43 -3.50 -15.93
CA LYS A 181 15.30 -4.11 -16.63
C LYS A 181 13.97 -3.37 -16.37
N LEU A 182 13.73 -2.90 -15.15
CA LEU A 182 12.52 -2.18 -14.78
C LEU A 182 12.43 -0.80 -15.47
N LEU A 183 13.56 -0.12 -15.62
CA LEU A 183 13.67 1.20 -16.23
C LEU A 183 14.07 1.15 -17.70
N ASP A 184 14.19 -0.03 -18.29
CA ASP A 184 14.44 -0.17 -19.74
C ASP A 184 13.14 -0.06 -20.54
N GLY A 185 13.24 0.57 -21.71
CA GLY A 185 12.17 0.60 -22.70
C GLY A 185 11.47 1.95 -22.90
N GLN A 186 10.42 1.94 -23.71
CA GLN A 186 9.73 3.15 -24.18
C GLN A 186 8.81 3.79 -23.11
N GLN A 187 8.53 3.11 -22.01
CA GLN A 187 7.56 3.55 -20.98
C GLN A 187 8.23 4.02 -19.68
N VAL A 188 9.50 4.34 -19.70
CA VAL A 188 10.28 4.74 -18.49
C VAL A 188 9.58 5.83 -17.67
N GLU A 189 9.03 6.85 -18.32
CA GLU A 189 8.32 7.93 -17.61
C GLU A 189 7.02 7.45 -16.91
N GLN A 190 6.35 6.46 -17.46
CA GLN A 190 5.20 5.84 -16.79
C GLN A 190 5.67 5.00 -15.59
N VAL A 191 6.74 4.22 -15.75
CA VAL A 191 7.35 3.45 -14.67
C VAL A 191 7.76 4.36 -13.51
N LYS A 192 8.44 5.47 -13.78
CA LYS A 192 8.81 6.48 -12.76
C LYS A 192 7.58 7.01 -11.99
N LYS A 193 6.49 7.32 -12.69
CA LYS A 193 5.22 7.76 -12.07
C LYS A 193 4.61 6.65 -11.21
N ASP A 194 4.62 5.43 -11.69
CA ASP A 194 4.08 4.26 -10.98
C ASP A 194 4.88 4.00 -9.71
N LEU A 195 6.22 3.98 -9.77
CA LEU A 195 7.10 3.81 -8.62
C LEU A 195 6.91 4.93 -7.59
N GLN A 196 6.84 6.19 -8.04
CA GLN A 196 6.59 7.35 -7.18
C GLN A 196 5.25 7.23 -6.45
N SER A 197 4.20 6.89 -7.18
CA SER A 197 2.85 6.73 -6.64
C SER A 197 2.78 5.56 -5.66
N LEU A 198 3.41 4.43 -6.00
CA LEU A 198 3.51 3.25 -5.15
C LEU A 198 4.21 3.57 -3.83
N GLN A 199 5.39 4.20 -3.88
CA GLN A 199 6.13 4.57 -2.67
C GLN A 199 5.30 5.48 -1.75
N LYS A 200 4.63 6.48 -2.32
CA LYS A 200 3.75 7.37 -1.54
C LYS A 200 2.59 6.62 -0.92
N GLN A 201 1.99 5.66 -1.63
CA GLN A 201 0.87 4.87 -1.12
C GLN A 201 1.31 3.93 0.01
N ILE A 202 2.51 3.36 -0.04
CA ILE A 202 3.08 2.58 1.08
C ILE A 202 3.17 3.45 2.33
N PHE A 203 3.69 4.68 2.23
CA PHE A 203 3.75 5.61 3.35
C PHE A 203 2.37 6.05 3.87
N LEU A 204 1.36 6.12 3.00
CA LEU A 204 -0.03 6.37 3.42
C LEU A 204 -0.61 5.18 4.19
N CYS A 205 -0.31 3.95 3.79
CA CYS A 205 -0.70 2.75 4.54
C CYS A 205 -0.10 2.72 5.94
N GLN A 206 1.15 3.13 6.13
CA GLN A 206 1.79 3.24 7.46
C GLN A 206 1.05 4.23 8.39
N GLN A 207 0.35 5.23 7.84
CA GLN A 207 -0.43 6.20 8.62
C GLN A 207 -1.82 5.70 9.03
N THR A 208 -2.23 4.52 8.60
CA THR A 208 -3.58 3.96 8.80
C THR A 208 -4.00 3.95 10.28
N SER A 209 -3.10 3.58 11.19
CA SER A 209 -3.41 3.57 12.64
C SER A 209 -3.73 4.97 13.18
N SER A 210 -3.00 6.00 12.77
CA SER A 210 -3.23 7.38 13.17
C SER A 210 -4.51 7.96 12.58
N VAL A 211 -4.80 7.62 11.33
CA VAL A 211 -6.04 7.98 10.64
C VAL A 211 -7.24 7.32 11.31
N SER A 212 -7.15 6.03 11.64
CA SER A 212 -8.17 5.29 12.36
C SER A 212 -8.44 5.89 13.75
N ALA A 213 -7.41 6.24 14.50
CA ALA A 213 -7.54 6.92 15.78
C ALA A 213 -8.26 8.28 15.65
N TYR A 214 -7.90 9.06 14.62
CA TYR A 214 -8.56 10.33 14.33
C TYR A 214 -10.06 10.13 14.00
N ILE A 215 -10.39 9.17 13.13
CA ILE A 215 -11.77 8.87 12.73
C ILE A 215 -12.59 8.44 13.94
N ASN A 216 -12.08 7.52 14.75
CA ASN A 216 -12.77 7.04 15.95
C ASN A 216 -13.02 8.13 16.98
N LYS A 217 -12.08 9.10 17.11
CA LYS A 217 -12.20 10.19 18.09
C LYS A 217 -13.08 11.34 17.60
N ASN A 218 -13.00 11.71 16.32
CA ASN A 218 -13.53 12.99 15.82
C ASN A 218 -14.68 12.83 14.81
N ILE A 219 -14.87 11.66 14.22
CA ILE A 219 -15.86 11.42 13.16
C ILE A 219 -16.94 10.44 13.63
N MET A 220 -16.55 9.27 14.14
CA MET A 220 -17.48 8.22 14.54
C MET A 220 -18.51 8.66 15.57
N PRO A 221 -18.18 9.46 16.60
CA PRO A 221 -19.19 9.93 17.57
C PRO A 221 -20.27 10.80 16.93
N ASP A 222 -19.92 11.61 15.92
CA ASP A 222 -20.89 12.42 15.20
C ASP A 222 -21.79 11.55 14.31
N LEU A 223 -21.23 10.57 13.59
CA LEU A 223 -22.00 9.61 12.79
C LEU A 223 -22.97 8.78 13.63
N ILE A 224 -22.56 8.30 14.81
CA ILE A 224 -23.41 7.54 15.73
C ILE A 224 -24.59 8.42 16.22
N LYS A 225 -24.32 9.67 16.60
CA LYS A 225 -25.37 10.61 17.03
C LYS A 225 -26.36 10.90 15.88
N LEU A 226 -25.85 11.10 14.67
CA LEU A 226 -26.66 11.35 13.49
C LEU A 226 -27.55 10.14 13.17
N SER A 227 -27.00 8.93 13.20
CA SER A 227 -27.77 7.70 12.95
C SER A 227 -28.85 7.47 14.04
N HIS A 228 -28.54 7.74 15.29
CA HIS A 228 -29.49 7.60 16.39
C HIS A 228 -30.64 8.61 16.31
N ASN A 229 -30.33 9.85 15.94
CA ASN A 229 -31.34 10.90 15.73
C ASN A 229 -32.21 10.62 14.51
N GLY A 230 -31.60 10.20 13.38
CA GLY A 230 -32.32 9.78 12.19
C GLY A 230 -33.26 8.59 12.45
N TYR A 231 -32.85 7.63 13.25
CA TYR A 231 -33.72 6.51 13.67
C TYR A 231 -34.90 6.96 14.54
N LYS A 232 -34.69 7.92 15.44
CA LYS A 232 -35.78 8.50 16.25
C LYS A 232 -36.80 9.26 15.38
N MET A 233 -36.32 10.05 14.42
CA MET A 233 -37.20 10.77 13.49
C MET A 233 -38.01 9.82 12.61
N MET A 234 -37.38 8.77 12.05
CA MET A 234 -38.12 7.75 11.28
C MET A 234 -39.21 7.06 12.11
N LYS A 235 -38.95 6.84 13.41
CA LYS A 235 -39.91 6.19 14.29
C LYS A 235 -41.05 7.13 14.69
N SER A 236 -40.81 8.44 14.81
CA SER A 236 -41.86 9.45 15.05
C SER A 236 -42.76 9.64 13.84
N ASN A 237 -42.19 9.69 12.63
CA ASN A 237 -42.96 9.86 11.39
C ASN A 237 -43.85 8.66 11.04
N VAL A 238 -43.63 7.49 11.64
CA VAL A 238 -44.48 6.28 11.44
C VAL A 238 -45.67 6.27 12.41
N LEU A 239 -45.70 7.12 13.43
CA LEU A 239 -46.62 6.96 14.57
C LEU A 239 -47.66 8.06 14.77
N GLU A 240 -47.67 9.24 14.11
CA GLU A 240 -48.81 10.17 14.28
C GLU A 240 -48.91 11.30 13.26
N ASP A 241 -50.18 11.67 13.03
CA ASP A 241 -50.74 12.71 12.17
C ASP A 241 -50.57 14.13 12.80
N THR A 242 -50.10 15.11 12.00
CA THR A 242 -50.38 16.53 11.99
C THR A 242 -49.70 17.56 12.96
N SER A 243 -49.08 18.58 12.36
CA SER A 243 -49.36 19.96 12.11
C SER A 243 -48.55 21.12 12.74
N VAL A 244 -47.85 21.02 13.84
CA VAL A 244 -46.98 22.09 14.37
C VAL A 244 -45.54 21.63 14.62
N GLU A 245 -45.35 20.35 14.78
CA GLU A 245 -44.04 19.70 14.92
C GLU A 245 -43.23 19.64 13.59
N GLU A 246 -43.91 19.71 12.44
CA GLU A 246 -43.28 19.66 11.09
C GLU A 246 -42.28 20.79 10.85
N ILE A 247 -42.52 22.02 11.37
CA ILE A 247 -41.62 23.17 11.15
C ILE A 247 -40.38 23.06 12.04
N VAL A 248 -40.51 22.58 13.25
CA VAL A 248 -39.36 22.32 14.16
C VAL A 248 -38.54 21.12 13.70
N ASP A 249 -39.19 20.11 13.12
CA ASP A 249 -38.54 18.93 12.53
C ASP A 249 -37.71 19.30 11.29
N SER A 250 -38.21 20.21 10.42
CA SER A 250 -37.49 20.58 9.19
C SER A 250 -36.19 21.35 9.48
N GLU A 251 -36.16 22.28 10.42
CA GLU A 251 -34.93 22.95 10.85
C GLU A 251 -33.92 21.99 11.53
N MET A 252 -34.43 21.02 12.25
CA MET A 252 -33.59 20.02 12.89
C MET A 252 -33.01 19.03 11.86
N GLU A 253 -33.81 18.67 10.85
CA GLU A 253 -33.41 17.85 9.73
C GLU A 253 -32.33 18.53 8.89
N ASP A 254 -32.50 19.80 8.54
CA ASP A 254 -31.53 20.61 7.81
C ASP A 254 -30.20 20.72 8.58
N ARG A 255 -30.23 20.93 9.89
CA ARG A 255 -29.02 20.97 10.75
C ARG A 255 -28.32 19.62 10.85
N LEU A 256 -29.08 18.53 10.82
CA LEU A 256 -28.52 17.17 10.83
C LEU A 256 -27.87 16.85 9.49
N MET A 257 -28.51 17.22 8.37
CA MET A 257 -27.95 17.06 7.02
C MET A 257 -26.68 17.89 6.83
N ASP A 258 -26.70 19.15 7.19
CA ASP A 258 -25.53 20.03 7.19
C ASP A 258 -24.34 19.43 7.98
N LYS A 259 -24.63 18.80 9.11
CA LYS A 259 -23.61 18.18 9.96
C LYS A 259 -23.10 16.87 9.34
N LEU A 260 -24.00 16.12 8.72
CA LEU A 260 -23.63 14.91 7.97
C LEU A 260 -22.72 15.28 6.79
N ASP A 261 -23.10 16.26 5.99
CA ASP A 261 -22.34 16.71 4.83
C ASP A 261 -20.92 17.16 5.22
N LYS A 262 -20.79 17.99 6.27
CA LYS A 262 -19.47 18.39 6.80
C LYS A 262 -18.65 17.22 7.32
N THR A 263 -19.30 16.20 7.86
CA THR A 263 -18.62 14.99 8.36
C THR A 263 -18.16 14.12 7.20
N MET A 264 -19.01 13.95 6.18
CA MET A 264 -18.68 13.23 4.96
C MET A 264 -17.58 13.94 4.16
N GLU A 265 -17.62 15.26 4.06
CA GLU A 265 -16.55 16.07 3.43
C GLU A 265 -15.20 15.82 4.10
N LYS A 266 -15.13 15.79 5.44
CA LYS A 266 -13.90 15.48 6.17
C LYS A 266 -13.37 14.07 5.86
N MET A 267 -14.23 13.10 5.63
CA MET A 267 -13.84 11.76 5.21
C MET A 267 -13.38 11.76 3.76
N GLN A 268 -14.11 12.47 2.88
CA GLN A 268 -13.79 12.52 1.44
C GLN A 268 -12.42 13.15 1.19
N VAL A 269 -12.11 14.28 1.82
CA VAL A 269 -10.78 14.94 1.71
C VAL A 269 -9.64 13.98 2.09
N ARG A 270 -9.84 13.11 3.09
CA ARG A 270 -8.84 12.11 3.48
C ARG A 270 -8.74 10.98 2.47
N ARG A 271 -9.86 10.51 1.97
CA ARG A 271 -9.92 9.49 0.92
C ARG A 271 -9.22 9.95 -0.35
N ASP A 272 -9.49 11.20 -0.77
CA ASP A 272 -8.87 11.82 -1.96
C ASP A 272 -7.36 12.00 -1.78
N ALA A 273 -6.92 12.21 -0.53
CA ALA A 273 -5.51 12.19 -0.18
C ALA A 273 -4.89 10.78 -0.17
N GLY A 274 -5.65 9.72 -0.47
CA GLY A 274 -5.19 8.33 -0.51
C GLY A 274 -5.14 7.62 0.85
N LEU A 275 -5.62 8.26 1.93
CA LEU A 275 -5.63 7.69 3.28
C LEU A 275 -6.73 6.64 3.43
N ASP A 276 -6.47 5.63 4.24
CA ASP A 276 -7.43 4.56 4.53
C ASP A 276 -8.44 5.00 5.59
N VAL A 277 -9.58 5.51 5.15
CA VAL A 277 -10.69 5.93 6.00
C VAL A 277 -11.59 4.77 6.44
N ASN A 278 -11.47 3.63 5.79
CA ASN A 278 -12.34 2.47 6.00
C ASN A 278 -11.80 1.50 7.07
N TYR A 279 -10.51 1.55 7.36
CA TYR A 279 -9.85 0.61 8.28
C TYR A 279 -10.53 0.48 9.65
N SER A 280 -10.92 1.59 10.27
CA SER A 280 -11.56 1.58 11.60
C SER A 280 -12.89 0.81 11.63
N THR A 281 -13.62 0.80 10.52
CA THR A 281 -14.89 0.09 10.38
C THR A 281 -14.67 -1.39 10.04
N PHE A 282 -13.85 -1.67 9.03
CA PHE A 282 -13.74 -3.02 8.47
C PHE A 282 -12.72 -3.91 9.18
N SER A 283 -11.79 -3.36 9.97
CA SER A 283 -10.83 -4.16 10.75
C SER A 283 -11.50 -5.17 11.68
N LYS A 284 -12.61 -4.78 12.31
CA LYS A 284 -13.38 -5.66 13.21
C LYS A 284 -14.15 -6.75 12.48
N MET A 285 -14.46 -6.53 11.19
CA MET A 285 -15.20 -7.48 10.36
C MET A 285 -14.29 -8.54 9.73
N LYS A 286 -12.95 -8.47 9.92
CA LYS A 286 -12.01 -9.51 9.48
C LYS A 286 -12.07 -10.79 10.34
N ASN A 287 -12.98 -10.86 11.30
CA ASN A 287 -13.25 -12.06 12.10
C ASN A 287 -14.25 -13.04 11.45
N TYR A 288 -14.83 -12.72 10.30
CA TYR A 288 -15.67 -13.67 9.56
C TYR A 288 -14.89 -14.93 9.18
N ALA A 289 -15.58 -16.09 9.16
CA ALA A 289 -14.98 -17.40 8.86
C ALA A 289 -14.23 -17.42 7.50
N PHE A 290 -14.65 -16.57 6.57
CA PHE A 290 -13.98 -16.35 5.29
C PHE A 290 -12.48 -16.04 5.50
N PHE A 291 -12.13 -15.13 6.40
CA PHE A 291 -10.76 -14.70 6.67
C PHE A 291 -9.97 -15.69 7.53
N HIS A 292 -10.58 -16.80 7.99
CA HIS A 292 -9.83 -17.87 8.64
C HIS A 292 -9.04 -18.74 7.66
N ARG A 293 -9.28 -18.60 6.37
CA ARG A 293 -8.49 -19.24 5.31
C ARG A 293 -7.44 -18.26 4.80
N PHE A 294 -6.18 -18.68 4.81
CA PHE A 294 -5.05 -17.83 4.44
C PHE A 294 -5.19 -17.26 3.02
N SER A 295 -5.46 -18.10 2.03
CA SER A 295 -5.61 -17.68 0.63
C SER A 295 -6.74 -16.68 0.41
N ASN A 296 -7.78 -16.69 1.26
CA ASN A 296 -8.93 -15.78 1.12
C ASN A 296 -8.59 -14.30 1.36
N TRP A 297 -7.45 -14.01 2.00
CA TRP A 297 -6.96 -12.63 2.11
C TRP A 297 -6.46 -12.05 0.79
N PHE A 298 -6.21 -12.91 -0.19
CA PHE A 298 -5.64 -12.57 -1.49
C PHE A 298 -6.60 -12.87 -2.65
N VAL A 299 -7.83 -13.27 -2.35
CA VAL A 299 -8.87 -13.47 -3.36
C VAL A 299 -9.50 -12.12 -3.70
N PRO A 300 -9.39 -11.62 -4.95
CA PRO A 300 -10.12 -10.44 -5.38
C PRO A 300 -11.62 -10.66 -5.23
N PHE A 301 -12.37 -9.60 -5.02
CA PHE A 301 -13.79 -9.70 -4.77
C PHE A 301 -14.53 -10.26 -5.98
N THR A 302 -15.32 -11.30 -5.72
CA THR A 302 -16.29 -11.85 -6.67
C THR A 302 -17.48 -12.43 -5.92
N ILE A 303 -18.68 -12.15 -6.43
CA ILE A 303 -19.93 -12.72 -5.90
C ILE A 303 -20.05 -14.22 -6.16
N ASP A 304 -19.25 -14.74 -7.09
CA ASP A 304 -19.22 -16.17 -7.44
C ASP A 304 -18.32 -17.00 -6.50
N HIS A 305 -17.70 -16.36 -5.50
CA HIS A 305 -16.97 -17.11 -4.48
C HIS A 305 -17.89 -18.09 -3.76
N PRO A 306 -17.47 -19.35 -3.52
CA PRO A 306 -18.32 -20.37 -2.88
C PRO A 306 -18.95 -19.91 -1.56
N ASP A 307 -18.21 -19.19 -0.72
CA ASP A 307 -18.67 -18.68 0.57
C ASP A 307 -19.75 -17.57 0.43
N MET A 308 -19.92 -16.99 -0.78
CA MET A 308 -20.94 -15.99 -1.09
C MET A 308 -22.24 -16.60 -1.62
N SER A 309 -22.30 -17.91 -1.83
CA SER A 309 -23.42 -18.60 -2.50
C SER A 309 -24.77 -18.41 -1.79
N GLN A 310 -24.78 -18.37 -0.46
CA GLN A 310 -26.01 -18.14 0.32
C GLN A 310 -26.52 -16.71 0.16
N LEU A 311 -25.60 -15.73 0.25
CA LEU A 311 -25.94 -14.34 0.07
C LEU A 311 -26.41 -14.06 -1.37
N LYS A 312 -25.74 -14.59 -2.38
CA LYS A 312 -26.15 -14.48 -3.79
C LYS A 312 -27.58 -14.96 -3.99
N LYS A 313 -27.97 -16.11 -3.38
CA LYS A 313 -29.36 -16.62 -3.41
C LYS A 313 -30.33 -15.69 -2.68
N ALA A 314 -29.95 -15.14 -1.53
CA ALA A 314 -30.80 -14.25 -0.74
C ALA A 314 -31.04 -12.88 -1.43
N LEU A 315 -30.04 -12.37 -2.13
CA LEU A 315 -30.11 -11.11 -2.86
C LEU A 315 -30.89 -11.25 -4.19
N GLY A 316 -30.76 -12.39 -4.88
CA GLY A 316 -31.38 -12.59 -6.20
C GLY A 316 -30.96 -11.50 -7.19
N ASP A 317 -31.93 -10.87 -7.88
CA ASP A 317 -31.70 -9.79 -8.88
C ASP A 317 -31.06 -8.51 -8.28
N LYS A 318 -30.96 -8.40 -6.96
CA LYS A 318 -30.33 -7.26 -6.28
C LYS A 318 -28.83 -7.44 -6.02
N ALA A 319 -28.27 -8.59 -6.42
CA ALA A 319 -26.84 -8.86 -6.25
C ALA A 319 -25.98 -7.83 -7.00
N ASP A 320 -26.31 -7.50 -8.24
CA ASP A 320 -25.60 -6.52 -9.05
C ASP A 320 -25.64 -5.10 -8.45
N PHE A 321 -26.78 -4.71 -7.86
CA PHE A 321 -26.89 -3.46 -7.13
C PHE A 321 -25.94 -3.40 -5.92
N MET A 322 -25.81 -4.49 -5.18
CA MET A 322 -24.88 -4.55 -4.04
C MET A 322 -23.43 -4.55 -4.46
N ILE A 323 -23.09 -5.21 -5.56
CA ILE A 323 -21.74 -5.15 -6.17
C ILE A 323 -21.43 -3.70 -6.54
N SER A 324 -22.38 -2.98 -7.12
CA SER A 324 -22.23 -1.59 -7.49
C SER A 324 -22.02 -0.67 -6.29
N ILE A 325 -22.75 -0.86 -5.17
CA ILE A 325 -22.56 -0.10 -3.93
C ILE A 325 -21.18 -0.38 -3.30
N ALA A 326 -20.76 -1.65 -3.29
CA ALA A 326 -19.42 -2.02 -2.80
C ALA A 326 -18.30 -1.34 -3.61
N GLY A 327 -18.57 -1.05 -4.89
CA GLY A 327 -17.84 -0.14 -5.75
C GLY A 327 -16.32 -0.31 -5.80
N SER A 328 -15.69 0.57 -6.57
CA SER A 328 -14.23 0.64 -6.76
C SER A 328 -13.49 1.39 -5.64
N THR A 329 -14.21 2.02 -4.72
CA THR A 329 -13.62 2.86 -3.64
C THR A 329 -13.23 2.07 -2.40
N MET A 330 -13.57 0.78 -2.35
CA MET A 330 -13.26 -0.12 -1.24
C MET A 330 -12.22 -1.16 -1.67
N SER A 331 -11.38 -1.56 -0.73
CA SER A 331 -10.48 -2.69 -0.95
C SER A 331 -11.27 -4.01 -1.11
N GLU A 332 -10.69 -4.98 -1.80
CA GLU A 332 -11.37 -6.23 -2.15
C GLU A 332 -11.83 -7.03 -0.91
N GLY A 333 -10.98 -7.09 0.11
CA GLY A 333 -11.31 -7.72 1.37
C GLY A 333 -12.42 -6.99 2.16
N ASP A 334 -12.55 -5.67 2.00
CA ASP A 334 -13.61 -4.90 2.67
C ASP A 334 -14.97 -5.11 2.01
N LYS A 335 -15.02 -5.34 0.69
CA LYS A 335 -16.25 -5.71 -0.03
C LYS A 335 -16.83 -7.01 0.51
N TYR A 336 -15.99 -8.05 0.72
CA TYR A 336 -16.43 -9.29 1.40
C TYR A 336 -16.96 -9.00 2.80
N SER A 337 -16.25 -8.22 3.59
CA SER A 337 -16.68 -7.87 4.95
C SER A 337 -18.03 -7.16 4.98
N LEU A 338 -18.25 -6.21 4.07
CA LEU A 338 -19.52 -5.49 3.93
C LEU A 338 -20.67 -6.46 3.62
N LEU A 339 -20.46 -7.36 2.65
CA LEU A 339 -21.51 -8.28 2.22
C LEU A 339 -21.83 -9.35 3.27
N PHE A 340 -20.86 -9.88 4.01
CA PHE A 340 -21.12 -10.75 5.15
C PHE A 340 -21.88 -10.03 6.26
N SER A 341 -21.53 -8.77 6.55
CA SER A 341 -22.27 -7.95 7.52
C SER A 341 -23.71 -7.73 7.08
N LEU A 342 -23.95 -7.51 5.79
CA LEU A 342 -25.28 -7.39 5.22
C LEU A 342 -26.07 -8.71 5.34
N GLN A 343 -25.43 -9.84 5.07
CA GLN A 343 -26.04 -11.15 5.26
C GLN A 343 -26.52 -11.33 6.69
N ASP A 344 -25.69 -11.03 7.69
CA ASP A 344 -26.06 -11.08 9.10
C ASP A 344 -27.26 -10.19 9.43
N VAL A 345 -27.33 -8.99 8.84
CA VAL A 345 -28.48 -8.07 9.03
C VAL A 345 -29.76 -8.63 8.40
N LEU A 346 -29.68 -9.14 7.19
CA LEU A 346 -30.84 -9.72 6.49
C LEU A 346 -31.38 -10.98 7.18
N GLU A 347 -30.50 -11.81 7.75
CA GLU A 347 -30.88 -13.01 8.49
C GLU A 347 -31.57 -12.67 9.82
N ARG A 348 -31.05 -11.67 10.54
CA ARG A 348 -31.61 -11.26 11.86
C ARG A 348 -32.84 -10.38 11.74
N MET A 349 -32.93 -9.58 10.69
CA MET A 349 -33.95 -8.56 10.52
C MET A 349 -34.48 -8.51 9.07
N PRO A 350 -35.18 -9.57 8.61
CA PRO A 350 -35.64 -9.67 7.23
C PRO A 350 -36.61 -8.55 6.82
N GLN A 351 -37.30 -7.93 7.78
CA GLN A 351 -38.22 -6.79 7.55
C GLN A 351 -37.51 -5.55 6.99
N TYR A 352 -36.18 -5.40 7.19
CA TYR A 352 -35.44 -4.27 6.65
C TYR A 352 -34.98 -4.46 5.19
N LYS A 353 -35.25 -5.62 4.58
CA LYS A 353 -34.84 -5.93 3.19
C LYS A 353 -35.30 -4.85 2.20
N ASP A 354 -36.56 -4.43 2.28
CA ASP A 354 -37.12 -3.43 1.36
C ASP A 354 -36.63 -2.00 1.65
N MET A 355 -36.16 -1.74 2.86
CA MET A 355 -35.55 -0.47 3.25
C MET A 355 -34.10 -0.37 2.77
N ILE A 356 -33.33 -1.46 2.87
CA ILE A 356 -31.94 -1.55 2.38
C ILE A 356 -31.94 -1.55 0.85
N PHE A 357 -32.99 -2.11 0.21
CA PHE A 357 -33.12 -2.22 -1.23
C PHE A 357 -34.42 -1.53 -1.72
N PRO A 358 -34.48 -0.20 -1.72
CA PRO A 358 -35.67 0.50 -2.19
C PRO A 358 -35.93 0.15 -3.66
N LYS A 359 -37.22 -0.13 -3.98
CA LYS A 359 -37.66 -0.51 -5.33
C LYS A 359 -37.47 0.59 -6.38
N SER A 360 -37.23 1.83 -5.93
CA SER A 360 -37.14 3.02 -6.76
C SER A 360 -35.70 3.41 -7.16
N VAL A 361 -34.68 2.75 -6.63
CA VAL A 361 -33.28 3.09 -6.94
C VAL A 361 -32.81 2.17 -8.06
N ASN A 362 -32.57 2.73 -9.23
CA ASN A 362 -31.89 2.03 -10.31
C ASN A 362 -30.41 1.84 -9.92
N PRO A 363 -29.82 0.67 -10.18
CA PRO A 363 -28.38 0.50 -9.98
C PRO A 363 -27.64 1.54 -10.84
N PRO A 364 -26.54 2.11 -10.34
CA PRO A 364 -25.66 2.93 -11.17
C PRO A 364 -25.27 2.14 -12.43
N LYS A 365 -25.14 2.82 -13.55
CA LYS A 365 -24.78 2.14 -14.80
C LYS A 365 -23.38 1.55 -14.71
N SER A 366 -23.16 0.39 -15.30
CA SER A 366 -21.84 -0.27 -15.34
C SER A 366 -20.72 0.63 -15.88
N GLU A 367 -21.04 1.53 -16.81
CA GLU A 367 -20.10 2.48 -17.42
C GLU A 367 -19.44 3.43 -16.41
N ASP A 368 -20.13 3.79 -15.30
CA ASP A 368 -19.57 4.62 -14.23
C ASP A 368 -18.51 3.87 -13.39
N PHE A 369 -18.49 2.52 -13.44
CA PHE A 369 -17.55 1.68 -12.70
C PHE A 369 -16.35 1.23 -13.53
N ASP A 370 -16.51 1.09 -14.86
CA ASP A 370 -15.43 0.65 -15.75
C ASP A 370 -14.26 1.64 -15.76
N PHE A 371 -14.54 2.94 -15.63
CA PHE A 371 -13.49 3.96 -15.54
C PHE A 371 -12.60 3.78 -14.30
N LEU A 372 -13.17 3.40 -13.17
CA LEU A 372 -12.43 3.24 -11.91
C LEU A 372 -11.71 1.88 -11.82
N GLN A 373 -12.14 0.89 -12.60
CA GLN A 373 -11.45 -0.41 -12.68
C GLN A 373 -10.11 -0.32 -13.41
N ASN A 374 -9.88 0.72 -14.20
CA ASN A 374 -8.64 0.94 -14.94
C ASN A 374 -7.76 2.06 -14.35
N ASP A 375 -8.14 2.64 -13.22
CA ASP A 375 -7.30 3.64 -12.54
C ASP A 375 -6.17 2.95 -11.76
N ALA A 376 -4.97 2.98 -12.32
CA ALA A 376 -3.77 2.40 -11.73
C ALA A 376 -3.51 2.86 -10.29
N VAL A 377 -3.84 4.12 -9.95
CA VAL A 377 -3.65 4.66 -8.60
C VAL A 377 -4.66 4.06 -7.62
N ALA A 378 -5.91 3.92 -8.04
CA ALA A 378 -6.96 3.30 -7.23
C ALA A 378 -6.68 1.80 -7.03
N LEU A 379 -6.25 1.10 -8.07
CA LEU A 379 -5.88 -0.32 -8.01
C LEU A 379 -4.73 -0.55 -7.02
N ARG A 380 -3.65 0.23 -7.12
CA ARG A 380 -2.52 0.16 -6.17
C ARG A 380 -2.96 0.45 -4.75
N ARG A 381 -3.75 1.49 -4.54
CA ARG A 381 -4.27 1.86 -3.22
C ARG A 381 -5.08 0.72 -2.60
N ASN A 382 -6.02 0.17 -3.34
CA ASN A 382 -6.93 -0.87 -2.83
C ASN A 382 -6.15 -2.14 -2.45
N TYR A 383 -5.25 -2.61 -3.30
CA TYR A 383 -4.45 -3.81 -3.01
C TYR A 383 -3.47 -3.58 -1.85
N LEU A 384 -2.79 -2.44 -1.79
CA LEU A 384 -1.92 -2.12 -0.66
C LEU A 384 -2.68 -2.01 0.67
N GLN A 385 -3.92 -1.50 0.65
CA GLN A 385 -4.77 -1.48 1.84
C GLN A 385 -5.16 -2.88 2.28
N ASP A 386 -5.47 -3.80 1.36
CA ASP A 386 -5.72 -5.21 1.69
C ASP A 386 -4.47 -5.90 2.25
N LEU A 387 -3.30 -5.69 1.64
CA LEU A 387 -2.02 -6.19 2.15
C LEU A 387 -1.72 -5.63 3.55
N TYR A 388 -1.93 -4.33 3.77
CA TYR A 388 -1.76 -3.73 5.09
C TYR A 388 -2.68 -4.38 6.13
N ARG A 389 -3.97 -4.60 5.80
CA ARG A 389 -4.91 -5.32 6.67
C ARG A 389 -4.44 -6.74 6.97
N PHE A 390 -3.98 -7.46 5.95
CA PHE A 390 -3.41 -8.79 6.13
C PHE A 390 -2.26 -8.76 7.14
N PHE A 391 -1.27 -7.91 6.93
CA PHE A 391 -0.10 -7.82 7.81
C PHE A 391 -0.42 -7.30 9.22
N GLN A 392 -1.52 -6.59 9.43
CA GLN A 392 -1.93 -6.10 10.75
C GLN A 392 -2.90 -7.03 11.47
N LEU A 393 -3.78 -7.72 10.76
CA LEU A 393 -4.96 -8.35 11.33
C LEU A 393 -4.98 -9.89 11.20
N ALA A 394 -4.28 -10.47 10.19
CA ALA A 394 -4.33 -11.91 9.97
C ALA A 394 -3.56 -12.66 11.08
N PRO A 395 -4.23 -13.50 11.90
CA PRO A 395 -3.56 -14.24 12.98
C PRO A 395 -2.48 -15.20 12.45
N MET A 396 -2.68 -15.67 11.22
CA MET A 396 -1.85 -16.69 10.56
C MET A 396 -0.63 -16.12 9.82
N ARG A 397 -0.41 -14.79 9.85
CA ARG A 397 0.74 -14.14 9.21
C ARG A 397 2.09 -14.42 9.90
N ASN A 398 2.06 -15.05 11.06
CA ASN A 398 3.27 -15.35 11.84
C ASN A 398 4.31 -16.05 10.99
N GLY A 399 5.54 -15.52 10.99
CA GLY A 399 6.66 -16.02 10.18
C GLY A 399 6.78 -15.35 8.80
N LEU A 400 5.87 -14.42 8.44
CA LEU A 400 6.05 -13.54 7.28
C LEU A 400 6.55 -12.16 7.76
N PRO A 401 7.63 -11.62 7.19
CA PRO A 401 8.08 -10.26 7.51
C PRO A 401 7.02 -9.24 7.08
N ASN A 402 6.82 -8.22 7.91
CA ASN A 402 5.84 -7.18 7.61
C ASN A 402 6.42 -6.13 6.66
N THR A 403 5.94 -6.09 5.44
CA THR A 403 6.44 -5.21 4.37
C THR A 403 6.15 -3.70 4.60
N PHE A 404 5.36 -3.36 5.62
CA PHE A 404 5.03 -1.96 5.96
C PHE A 404 5.81 -1.44 7.18
N VAL A 405 6.68 -2.25 7.76
CA VAL A 405 7.47 -1.91 8.94
C VAL A 405 8.94 -2.17 8.65
N ASN A 406 9.79 -1.20 8.98
CA ASN A 406 11.23 -1.39 8.91
C ASN A 406 11.68 -2.20 10.14
N GLU A 407 11.94 -3.49 9.95
CA GLU A 407 12.44 -4.40 10.98
C GLU A 407 13.96 -4.51 10.86
N SER A 408 14.67 -4.39 11.99
CA SER A 408 16.15 -4.32 12.03
C SER A 408 16.87 -5.53 11.41
N ASN A 409 16.17 -6.66 11.29
CA ASN A 409 16.71 -7.90 10.76
C ASN A 409 16.02 -8.35 9.45
N SER A 410 15.24 -7.46 8.84
CA SER A 410 14.58 -7.72 7.56
C SER A 410 15.38 -7.07 6.43
N TRP A 411 15.55 -7.77 5.32
CA TRP A 411 16.06 -7.22 4.08
C TRP A 411 15.00 -6.40 3.31
N ILE A 412 13.76 -6.36 3.83
CA ILE A 412 12.65 -5.59 3.26
C ILE A 412 12.63 -4.21 3.88
N ASP A 413 12.71 -3.18 3.04
CA ASP A 413 12.51 -1.79 3.43
C ASP A 413 11.23 -1.24 2.78
N PRO A 414 10.23 -0.79 3.58
CA PRO A 414 9.06 -0.12 3.01
C PRO A 414 9.42 1.11 2.17
N ALA A 415 10.55 1.75 2.43
CA ALA A 415 11.08 2.86 1.65
C ALA A 415 11.97 2.36 0.49
N PHE A 416 11.50 1.38 -0.28
CA PHE A 416 12.30 0.66 -1.28
C PHE A 416 13.04 1.57 -2.27
N LEU A 417 12.45 2.71 -2.67
CA LEU A 417 13.12 3.69 -3.54
C LEU A 417 14.31 4.39 -2.86
N SER A 418 14.45 4.32 -1.53
CA SER A 418 15.61 4.89 -0.84
C SER A 418 16.82 3.96 -0.82
N SER A 419 16.73 2.76 -1.40
CA SER A 419 17.87 1.85 -1.52
C SER A 419 18.91 2.39 -2.49
N ASP A 420 20.20 2.07 -2.23
CA ASP A 420 21.34 2.60 -2.97
C ASP A 420 21.21 2.43 -4.50
N VAL A 421 20.60 1.33 -4.93
CA VAL A 421 20.39 1.03 -6.34
C VAL A 421 19.55 2.08 -7.07
N PHE A 422 18.62 2.76 -6.38
CA PHE A 422 17.79 3.82 -6.96
C PHE A 422 18.37 5.22 -6.73
N THR A 423 19.30 5.36 -5.81
CA THR A 423 19.85 6.67 -5.42
C THR A 423 21.04 7.11 -6.27
N ASP A 424 21.70 6.19 -6.96
CA ASP A 424 22.86 6.45 -7.82
C ASP A 424 22.49 6.94 -9.24
N PHE A 425 21.23 7.33 -9.46
CA PHE A 425 20.72 7.69 -10.79
C PHE A 425 20.13 9.10 -10.80
N ASP A 426 20.76 10.03 -11.50
CA ASP A 426 20.29 11.42 -11.72
C ASP A 426 18.87 11.47 -12.32
N ASP A 427 18.48 10.46 -13.09
CA ASP A 427 17.17 10.35 -13.72
C ASP A 427 15.98 10.13 -12.75
N LEU A 428 16.22 9.83 -11.47
CA LEU A 428 15.20 9.64 -10.45
C LEU A 428 15.12 10.78 -9.42
N ASP A 429 15.92 11.82 -9.54
CA ASP A 429 15.97 12.93 -8.60
C ASP A 429 14.59 13.59 -8.42
N ASP A 430 13.83 13.78 -9.49
CA ASP A 430 12.47 14.33 -9.42
C ASP A 430 11.51 13.41 -8.68
N VAL A 431 11.66 12.10 -8.83
CA VAL A 431 10.88 11.08 -8.12
C VAL A 431 11.18 11.17 -6.63
N HIS A 432 12.46 11.16 -6.26
CA HIS A 432 12.91 11.26 -4.87
C HIS A 432 12.47 12.58 -4.23
N LEU A 433 12.66 13.70 -4.92
CA LEU A 433 12.24 15.01 -4.45
C LEU A 433 10.73 15.07 -4.23
N SER A 434 9.95 14.48 -5.13
CA SER A 434 8.49 14.43 -5.02
C SER A 434 8.03 13.57 -3.82
N VAL A 435 8.69 12.44 -3.55
CA VAL A 435 8.42 11.59 -2.37
C VAL A 435 8.80 12.35 -1.08
N CYS A 436 9.95 13.00 -1.05
CA CYS A 436 10.39 13.79 0.11
C CYS A 436 9.44 14.96 0.40
N ARG A 437 9.00 15.71 -0.61
CA ARG A 437 8.01 16.78 -0.47
C ARG A 437 6.68 16.26 0.07
N PHE A 438 6.25 15.09 -0.40
CA PHE A 438 5.05 14.42 0.11
C PHE A 438 5.18 14.10 1.61
N LEU A 439 6.30 13.50 2.04
CA LEU A 439 6.57 13.18 3.45
C LEU A 439 6.63 14.45 4.33
N ALA A 440 7.25 15.51 3.83
CA ALA A 440 7.31 16.80 4.53
C ALA A 440 5.91 17.43 4.66
N LYS A 441 5.10 17.41 3.59
CA LYS A 441 3.73 17.93 3.60
C LYS A 441 2.82 17.17 4.57
N SER A 442 2.97 15.86 4.64
CA SER A 442 2.25 15.00 5.60
C SER A 442 2.84 15.04 7.02
N LYS A 443 3.90 15.83 7.25
CA LYS A 443 4.63 15.95 8.53
C LYS A 443 5.23 14.63 9.04
N ASN A 444 5.45 13.68 8.14
CA ASN A 444 6.09 12.42 8.46
C ASN A 444 7.62 12.56 8.39
N TYR A 445 8.17 13.34 9.35
CA TYR A 445 9.59 13.68 9.35
C TYR A 445 10.51 12.52 9.74
N VAL A 446 9.99 11.51 10.42
CA VAL A 446 10.75 10.30 10.78
C VAL A 446 11.07 9.51 9.53
N GLU A 447 10.04 9.23 8.72
CA GLU A 447 10.22 8.55 7.44
C GLU A 447 11.00 9.40 6.42
N LEU A 448 10.78 10.72 6.42
CA LEU A 448 11.58 11.62 5.61
C LEU A 448 13.07 11.53 5.97
N ASN A 449 13.40 11.52 7.27
CA ASN A 449 14.79 11.40 7.72
C ASN A 449 15.36 10.00 7.42
N HIS A 450 14.54 8.94 7.44
CA HIS A 450 14.96 7.61 7.01
C HIS A 450 15.25 7.60 5.51
N TYR A 451 14.32 8.07 4.71
CA TYR A 451 14.41 8.14 3.26
C TYR A 451 15.63 8.93 2.76
N LEU A 452 15.99 10.05 3.45
CA LEU A 452 17.14 10.89 3.10
C LEU A 452 18.49 10.37 3.61
N ARG A 453 18.58 9.17 4.18
CA ARG A 453 19.87 8.64 4.69
C ARG A 453 20.83 8.26 3.57
N ASN A 454 20.28 7.68 2.52
CA ASN A 454 21.07 7.01 1.50
C ASN A 454 21.40 7.89 0.29
N PHE A 455 20.81 9.10 0.21
CA PHE A 455 21.11 10.01 -0.91
C PHE A 455 21.07 11.48 -0.53
N SER A 456 21.71 12.29 -1.37
CA SER A 456 21.81 13.73 -1.21
C SER A 456 21.06 14.43 -2.33
N LEU A 457 20.10 15.24 -1.96
CA LEU A 457 19.47 16.19 -2.87
C LEU A 457 20.20 17.52 -2.74
N ASP A 458 20.98 17.89 -3.74
CA ASP A 458 21.80 19.10 -3.73
C ASP A 458 21.03 20.38 -4.11
N SER A 459 19.77 20.23 -4.51
CA SER A 459 18.88 21.37 -4.77
C SER A 459 18.54 22.13 -3.48
N ASP A 460 18.21 23.42 -3.61
CA ASP A 460 17.75 24.25 -2.48
C ASP A 460 16.56 23.60 -1.75
N ASP A 461 15.64 22.95 -2.48
CA ASP A 461 14.54 22.18 -1.89
C ASP A 461 15.02 20.98 -1.08
N GLY A 462 16.01 20.23 -1.58
CA GLY A 462 16.62 19.11 -0.86
C GLY A 462 17.26 19.56 0.45
N VAL A 463 17.94 20.69 0.43
CA VAL A 463 18.54 21.30 1.63
C VAL A 463 17.47 21.71 2.63
N VAL A 464 16.33 22.28 2.18
CA VAL A 464 15.19 22.61 3.05
C VAL A 464 14.59 21.35 3.68
N LEU A 465 14.46 20.26 2.94
CA LEU A 465 13.98 18.98 3.46
C LEU A 465 14.91 18.40 4.53
N LYS A 466 16.23 18.48 4.32
CA LYS A 466 17.24 18.11 5.34
C LYS A 466 17.12 18.98 6.59
N ALA A 467 16.93 20.29 6.43
CA ALA A 467 16.73 21.20 7.55
C ALA A 467 15.46 20.84 8.37
N LEU A 468 14.37 20.47 7.72
CA LEU A 468 13.15 19.99 8.40
C LEU A 468 13.43 18.72 9.24
N CYS A 469 14.24 17.79 8.75
CA CYS A 469 14.65 16.62 9.54
C CYS A 469 15.48 17.03 10.77
N MET A 470 16.43 17.98 10.61
CA MET A 470 17.20 18.50 11.73
C MET A 470 16.31 19.17 12.78
N MET A 471 15.31 19.95 12.37
CA MET A 471 14.36 20.61 13.28
C MET A 471 13.44 19.63 14.01
N HIS A 472 12.84 18.69 13.29
CA HIS A 472 11.72 17.89 13.83
C HIS A 472 12.17 16.57 14.45
N VAL A 473 13.20 15.91 13.89
CA VAL A 473 13.70 14.60 14.34
C VAL A 473 14.89 14.76 15.28
N LYS A 474 15.92 15.48 14.82
CA LYS A 474 17.19 15.61 15.57
C LYS A 474 17.18 16.72 16.62
N LYS A 475 16.22 17.66 16.55
CA LYS A 475 16.16 18.88 17.40
C LYS A 475 17.42 19.73 17.34
N ARG A 476 18.16 19.68 16.20
CA ARG A 476 19.39 20.41 15.95
C ARG A 476 19.06 21.67 15.15
N TYR A 477 18.51 22.67 15.85
CA TYR A 477 18.13 23.96 15.24
C TYR A 477 19.33 24.76 14.74
N ASP A 478 20.50 24.57 15.36
CA ASP A 478 21.78 25.13 14.94
C ASP A 478 22.16 24.68 13.52
N ILE A 479 22.08 23.38 13.26
CA ILE A 479 22.35 22.80 11.93
C ILE A 479 21.28 23.26 10.92
N ALA A 480 20.02 23.30 11.33
CA ALA A 480 18.95 23.76 10.46
C ALA A 480 19.17 25.21 10.01
N VAL A 481 19.61 26.11 10.90
CA VAL A 481 19.99 27.49 10.55
C VAL A 481 21.16 27.51 9.57
N PHE A 482 22.21 26.71 9.82
CA PHE A 482 23.35 26.60 8.93
C PHE A 482 22.95 26.20 7.50
N LEU A 483 22.00 25.31 7.36
CA LEU A 483 21.48 24.84 6.06
C LEU A 483 20.58 25.90 5.38
N LEU A 484 19.70 26.55 6.14
CA LEU A 484 18.67 27.45 5.59
C LEU A 484 19.18 28.87 5.30
N LYS A 485 20.14 29.35 6.09
CA LYS A 485 20.62 30.74 5.99
C LYS A 485 21.19 31.09 4.61
N PRO A 486 22.02 30.24 3.95
CA PRO A 486 22.52 30.52 2.61
C PRO A 486 21.41 30.63 1.55
N ILE A 487 20.34 29.81 1.68
CA ILE A 487 19.20 29.85 0.77
C ILE A 487 18.42 31.16 0.94
N PHE A 488 18.22 31.58 2.20
CA PHE A 488 17.52 32.83 2.49
C PHE A 488 18.35 34.04 2.03
N ASP A 489 19.66 34.02 2.20
CA ASP A 489 20.53 35.12 1.78
C ASP A 489 20.58 35.30 0.25
N LYS A 490 20.46 34.21 -0.52
CA LYS A 490 20.26 34.26 -1.98
C LYS A 490 18.90 34.86 -2.37
N ASN A 491 17.85 34.58 -1.61
CA ASN A 491 16.50 35.06 -1.87
C ASN A 491 15.76 35.43 -0.57
N PRO A 492 15.99 36.67 -0.05
CA PRO A 492 15.32 37.14 1.18
C PRO A 492 13.80 37.23 1.11
N GLY A 493 13.22 37.16 -0.10
CA GLY A 493 11.77 37.08 -0.30
C GLY A 493 11.17 35.66 -0.15
N ASN A 494 11.97 34.62 0.11
CA ASN A 494 11.48 33.27 0.32
C ASN A 494 10.84 33.12 1.71
N VAL A 495 9.53 33.38 1.75
CA VAL A 495 8.71 33.35 2.97
C VAL A 495 8.75 32.01 3.68
N ALA A 496 8.81 30.91 2.93
CA ALA A 496 8.82 29.56 3.50
C ALA A 496 10.11 29.32 4.30
N VAL A 497 11.26 29.62 3.69
CA VAL A 497 12.57 29.48 4.33
C VAL A 497 12.72 30.46 5.49
N GLY A 498 12.30 31.72 5.31
CA GLY A 498 12.33 32.71 6.38
C GLY A 498 11.51 32.31 7.61
N LYS A 499 10.30 31.76 7.43
CA LYS A 499 9.50 31.23 8.56
C LYS A 499 10.21 30.08 9.30
N LEU A 500 10.92 29.20 8.58
CA LEU A 500 11.69 28.13 9.21
C LEU A 500 12.87 28.68 10.00
N LEU A 501 13.57 29.68 9.47
CA LEU A 501 14.68 30.35 10.17
C LEU A 501 14.21 31.05 11.45
N VAL A 502 13.14 31.85 11.38
CA VAL A 502 12.53 32.48 12.55
C VAL A 502 12.21 31.42 13.62
N LYS A 503 11.57 30.31 13.23
CA LYS A 503 11.27 29.22 14.15
C LYS A 503 12.54 28.62 14.77
N CYS A 504 13.60 28.43 13.99
CA CYS A 504 14.88 27.91 14.48
C CYS A 504 15.56 28.86 15.48
N TYR A 505 15.56 30.17 15.19
CA TYR A 505 16.14 31.17 16.09
C TYR A 505 15.36 31.31 17.40
N LEU A 506 14.02 31.30 17.34
CA LEU A 506 13.15 31.29 18.53
C LEU A 506 13.39 30.07 19.43
N GLN A 507 13.64 28.91 18.85
CA GLN A 507 13.97 27.69 19.62
C GLN A 507 15.37 27.70 20.22
N GLN A 508 16.23 28.66 19.84
CA GLN A 508 17.59 28.89 20.36
C GLN A 508 17.66 30.14 21.26
N ASP A 509 16.50 30.77 21.56
CA ASP A 509 16.40 32.04 22.29
C ASP A 509 17.16 33.20 21.63
N LYS A 510 17.37 33.14 20.31
CA LYS A 510 18.05 34.17 19.49
C LYS A 510 17.02 35.12 18.90
N TYR A 511 16.43 35.94 19.77
CA TYR A 511 15.30 36.81 19.39
C TYR A 511 15.68 37.92 18.44
N LYS A 512 16.90 38.45 18.53
CA LYS A 512 17.41 39.50 17.64
C LYS A 512 17.50 39.00 16.20
N GLU A 513 18.14 37.84 16.03
CA GLU A 513 18.29 37.21 14.71
C GLU A 513 16.94 36.80 14.11
N ALA A 514 15.99 36.38 14.95
CA ALA A 514 14.63 36.11 14.50
C ALA A 514 13.92 37.37 13.99
N LEU A 515 14.13 38.52 14.65
CA LEU A 515 13.55 39.79 14.27
C LEU A 515 14.18 40.30 12.95
N ASP A 516 15.50 40.21 12.79
CA ASP A 516 16.21 40.59 11.57
C ASP A 516 15.67 39.85 10.33
N ILE A 517 15.36 38.54 10.47
CA ILE A 517 14.76 37.76 9.39
C ILE A 517 13.31 38.21 9.15
N PHE A 518 12.57 38.51 10.20
CA PHE A 518 11.17 38.97 10.10
C PHE A 518 11.09 40.32 9.38
N ASP A 519 11.94 41.26 9.73
CA ASP A 519 12.01 42.58 9.11
C ASP A 519 12.38 42.48 7.61
N ALA A 520 13.36 41.62 7.26
CA ALA A 520 13.74 41.36 5.88
C ALA A 520 12.59 40.77 5.05
N LEU A 521 11.71 39.95 5.67
CA LEU A 521 10.48 39.44 5.02
C LEU A 521 9.43 40.54 4.86
N SER A 522 9.25 41.39 5.87
CA SER A 522 8.24 42.46 5.84
C SER A 522 8.53 43.49 4.76
N ASP A 523 9.81 43.88 4.61
CA ASP A 523 10.27 44.81 3.58
C ASP A 523 9.99 44.31 2.14
N LYS A 524 9.96 43.00 1.93
CA LYS A 524 9.69 42.38 0.62
C LYS A 524 8.23 42.12 0.33
N LEU A 525 7.39 41.89 1.35
CA LEU A 525 5.97 41.49 1.21
C LEU A 525 5.00 42.67 1.24
N GLY A 526 5.49 43.90 1.60
CA GLY A 526 4.64 45.07 1.79
C GLY A 526 3.64 44.86 2.95
N ASP A 527 2.73 45.81 3.12
CA ASP A 527 1.78 45.87 4.25
C ASP A 527 0.68 44.76 4.29
N ASN A 528 0.99 43.55 3.91
CA ASN A 528 0.03 42.44 4.00
C ASN A 528 0.37 41.45 5.13
N PRO A 529 0.00 41.77 6.39
CA PRO A 529 0.33 40.96 7.58
C PRO A 529 -0.29 39.56 7.54
N SER A 530 -1.33 39.34 6.73
CA SER A 530 -2.01 38.06 6.62
C SER A 530 -1.15 36.97 5.93
N GLN A 531 -0.19 37.37 5.09
CA GLN A 531 0.71 36.43 4.41
C GLN A 531 1.88 35.95 5.31
N ILE A 532 2.26 36.76 6.28
CA ILE A 532 3.36 36.40 7.21
C ILE A 532 2.88 35.40 8.26
N GLY A 533 1.58 35.26 8.43
CA GLY A 533 0.93 34.41 9.43
C GLY A 533 1.19 34.95 10.84
N ARG A 534 0.17 35.01 11.67
CA ARG A 534 0.25 35.42 13.08
C ARG A 534 1.29 34.54 13.80
N ALA A 535 2.54 34.99 13.81
CA ALA A 535 3.48 34.57 14.84
C ALA A 535 2.98 35.21 16.14
N HIS A 536 2.28 34.46 16.98
CA HIS A 536 2.09 34.89 18.36
C HIS A 536 3.48 34.92 18.99
N VAL A 537 3.97 36.11 19.12
CA VAL A 537 5.09 36.43 20.01
C VAL A 537 4.56 36.38 21.44
#